data_ca9cb277a8f9bb27d0236b710aaf2b2f
#
_entry.id   ca9cb277a8f9bb27d0236b710aaf2b2f
#
_cell.length_a   1.000
_cell.length_b   1.000
_cell.length_c   1.000
_cell.angle_alpha   90.00
_cell.angle_beta   90.00
_cell.angle_gamma   90.00
#
_symmetry.space_group_name_H-M   'P 1'
#
loop_
_entity.id
_entity.type
_entity.pdbx_description
1 polymer ?
#
loop_
_entity_poly.entity_id
_entity_poly.type
_entity_poly.pdbx_seq_one_letter_code
_entity_poly.pdbx_strand_id
1 'polypeptide(L)'
;SDGSIWFTDPPYGIIHGKRIGGYPGKMQYGGCYVFKYDPMTNSIEAIVTDMDRPNGIALSKDETHLMISNSGDVKYLRRYEIDKNLKLSNPIEFARQNPKNVFDGFRFDFEDNLWTSCGESVVCYNTSGKQIDVIEMPERVILSTLMICTNRCS
;
A
#
# COMPACT_ATOMS: atom_id res chain seq x y z
N SER A 1 -13.32 1.56 -13.90
CA SER A 1 -13.60 1.41 -12.45
C SER A 1 -15.06 1.05 -12.24
N ASP A 2 -15.33 0.03 -11.44
CA ASP A 2 -16.68 -0.45 -11.09
C ASP A 2 -17.22 0.20 -9.80
N GLY A 3 -16.46 1.12 -9.21
CA GLY A 3 -16.80 1.80 -7.95
C GLY A 3 -16.48 1.00 -6.69
N SER A 4 -15.83 -0.17 -6.79
CA SER A 4 -15.40 -0.93 -5.62
C SER A 4 -14.34 -0.18 -4.81
N ILE A 5 -14.32 -0.39 -3.50
CA ILE A 5 -13.38 0.21 -2.56
C ILE A 5 -12.46 -0.88 -2.03
N TRP A 6 -11.16 -0.66 -2.15
CA TRP A 6 -10.14 -1.59 -1.73
C TRP A 6 -9.36 -0.99 -0.56
N PHE A 7 -9.19 -1.74 0.52
CA PHE A 7 -8.55 -1.23 1.72
C PHE A 7 -7.79 -2.31 2.49
N THR A 8 -6.78 -1.88 3.24
CA THR A 8 -5.98 -2.71 4.13
C THR A 8 -6.46 -2.57 5.56
N ASP A 9 -6.38 -3.65 6.35
CA ASP A 9 -6.74 -3.68 7.77
C ASP A 9 -5.53 -4.12 8.62
N PRO A 10 -4.51 -3.26 8.79
CA PRO A 10 -3.39 -3.52 9.67
C PRO A 10 -3.77 -3.34 11.15
N PRO A 11 -3.07 -4.02 12.09
CA PRO A 11 -3.46 -4.06 13.49
C PRO A 11 -2.99 -2.84 14.30
N TYR A 12 -2.49 -1.78 13.68
CA TYR A 12 -1.82 -0.67 14.38
C TYR A 12 -2.70 0.01 15.42
N GLY A 13 -3.99 0.17 15.14
CA GLY A 13 -4.96 0.78 16.06
C GLY A 13 -5.17 -0.03 17.35
N ILE A 14 -4.94 -1.34 17.32
CA ILE A 14 -5.14 -2.22 18.47
C ILE A 14 -3.86 -2.64 19.19
N ILE A 15 -2.72 -2.82 18.46
CA ILE A 15 -1.45 -3.26 19.08
C ILE A 15 -0.66 -2.13 19.72
N HIS A 16 -0.76 -0.91 19.18
CA HIS A 16 -0.07 0.27 19.73
C HIS A 16 -0.96 1.11 20.65
N GLY A 17 -2.24 0.80 20.74
CA GLY A 17 -3.20 1.41 21.65
C GLY A 17 -3.15 2.94 21.62
N LYS A 18 -3.08 3.55 22.81
CA LYS A 18 -3.10 5.03 22.97
C LYS A 18 -1.97 5.77 22.26
N ARG A 19 -0.85 5.09 21.92
CA ARG A 19 0.33 5.75 21.31
C ARG A 19 0.05 6.30 19.92
N ILE A 20 -0.89 5.71 19.18
CA ILE A 20 -1.29 6.16 17.84
C ILE A 20 -2.80 6.43 17.74
N GLY A 21 -3.44 6.73 18.88
CA GLY A 21 -4.87 7.07 18.92
C GLY A 21 -5.83 5.88 18.89
N GLY A 22 -5.32 4.63 19.00
CA GLY A 22 -6.14 3.44 19.05
C GLY A 22 -6.45 2.95 20.47
N TYR A 23 -7.23 1.89 20.56
CA TYR A 23 -7.56 1.20 21.80
C TYR A 23 -7.05 -0.24 21.76
N PRO A 24 -6.52 -0.78 22.87
CA PRO A 24 -6.16 -2.21 22.94
C PRO A 24 -7.35 -3.09 22.58
N GLY A 25 -7.12 -4.04 21.69
CA GLY A 25 -8.16 -4.95 21.20
C GLY A 25 -7.58 -6.27 20.70
N LYS A 26 -8.46 -7.10 20.17
CA LYS A 26 -8.10 -8.37 19.52
C LYS A 26 -8.40 -8.26 18.04
N MET A 27 -7.52 -8.86 17.22
CA MET A 27 -7.80 -9.04 15.79
C MET A 27 -9.03 -9.93 15.61
N GLN A 28 -9.99 -9.49 14.80
CA GLN A 28 -11.27 -10.18 14.62
C GLN A 28 -11.16 -11.37 13.65
N TYR A 29 -10.24 -11.30 12.69
CA TYR A 29 -10.14 -12.26 11.58
C TYR A 29 -8.96 -13.22 11.69
N GLY A 30 -8.20 -13.20 12.79
CA GLY A 30 -7.03 -14.05 12.96
C GLY A 30 -5.78 -13.64 12.16
N GLY A 31 -5.85 -12.54 11.41
CA GLY A 31 -4.77 -11.97 10.60
C GLY A 31 -5.08 -10.56 10.15
N CYS A 32 -4.14 -9.97 9.41
CA CYS A 32 -4.28 -8.64 8.80
C CYS A 32 -4.58 -8.83 7.32
N TYR A 33 -5.75 -8.42 6.89
CA TYR A 33 -6.23 -8.72 5.55
C TYR A 33 -6.33 -7.47 4.68
N VAL A 34 -6.43 -7.70 3.38
CA VAL A 34 -6.83 -6.70 2.40
C VAL A 34 -8.21 -7.06 1.92
N PHE A 35 -9.10 -6.09 1.93
CA PHE A 35 -10.50 -6.26 1.60
C PHE A 35 -10.87 -5.48 0.33
N LYS A 36 -11.88 -6.01 -0.36
CA LYS A 36 -12.61 -5.32 -1.41
C LYS A 36 -14.08 -5.22 -0.99
N TYR A 37 -14.61 -4.01 -0.98
CA TYR A 37 -16.02 -3.73 -0.77
C TYR A 37 -16.68 -3.36 -2.10
N ASP A 38 -17.78 -4.01 -2.41
CA ASP A 38 -18.63 -3.71 -3.55
C ASP A 38 -19.88 -2.95 -3.05
N PRO A 39 -20.01 -1.65 -3.37
CA PRO A 39 -21.17 -0.86 -2.92
C PRO A 39 -22.48 -1.25 -3.60
N MET A 40 -22.46 -1.89 -4.76
CA MET A 40 -23.66 -2.30 -5.48
C MET A 40 -24.33 -3.50 -4.84
N THR A 41 -23.53 -4.43 -4.34
CA THR A 41 -24.02 -5.66 -3.69
C THR A 41 -23.95 -5.58 -2.17
N ASN A 42 -23.35 -4.52 -1.61
CA ASN A 42 -23.06 -4.34 -0.18
C ASN A 42 -22.27 -5.54 0.39
N SER A 43 -21.34 -6.09 -0.38
CA SER A 43 -20.53 -7.24 0.02
C SER A 43 -19.09 -6.84 0.29
N ILE A 44 -18.46 -7.52 1.25
CA ILE A 44 -17.02 -7.40 1.56
C ILE A 44 -16.38 -8.75 1.35
N GLU A 45 -15.24 -8.75 0.64
CA GLU A 45 -14.44 -9.93 0.37
C GLU A 45 -13.00 -9.70 0.86
N ALA A 46 -12.40 -10.67 1.56
CA ALA A 46 -10.98 -10.67 1.86
C ALA A 46 -10.21 -11.18 0.63
N ILE A 47 -9.48 -10.28 -0.03
CA ILE A 47 -8.80 -10.57 -1.31
C ILE A 47 -7.33 -10.91 -1.17
N VAL A 48 -6.69 -10.54 -0.04
CA VAL A 48 -5.32 -10.94 0.34
C VAL A 48 -5.30 -11.26 1.82
N THR A 49 -4.86 -12.46 2.19
CA THR A 49 -4.89 -12.96 3.58
C THR A 49 -3.54 -13.47 4.08
N ASP A 50 -2.49 -13.35 3.26
CA ASP A 50 -1.15 -13.91 3.49
C ASP A 50 -0.06 -12.86 3.74
N MET A 51 -0.45 -11.62 4.05
CA MET A 51 0.47 -10.56 4.44
C MET A 51 0.47 -10.38 5.96
N ASP A 52 1.66 -10.08 6.52
CA ASP A 52 1.78 -9.86 7.97
C ASP A 52 1.10 -8.55 8.41
N ARG A 53 1.45 -7.43 7.77
CA ARG A 53 0.87 -6.11 8.07
C ARG A 53 0.72 -5.29 6.79
N PRO A 54 -0.31 -5.58 5.97
CA PRO A 54 -0.59 -4.77 4.79
C PRO A 54 -0.89 -3.34 5.22
N ASN A 55 -0.28 -2.36 4.54
CA ASN A 55 -0.39 -0.95 4.90
C ASN A 55 -0.83 -0.11 3.70
N GLY A 56 0.08 0.55 2.99
CA GLY A 56 -0.26 1.30 1.80
C GLY A 56 -0.86 0.42 0.71
N ILE A 57 -1.82 0.98 -0.04
CA ILE A 57 -2.49 0.31 -1.16
C ILE A 57 -2.74 1.33 -2.28
N ALA A 58 -2.46 0.96 -3.52
CA ALA A 58 -2.78 1.77 -4.68
C ALA A 58 -2.93 0.91 -5.95
N LEU A 59 -3.80 1.36 -6.85
CA LEU A 59 -3.91 0.84 -8.21
C LEU A 59 -2.93 1.56 -9.13
N SER A 60 -2.40 0.85 -10.14
CA SER A 60 -1.73 1.47 -11.26
C SER A 60 -2.70 2.39 -12.02
N LYS A 61 -2.16 3.30 -12.84
CA LYS A 61 -2.97 4.28 -13.58
C LYS A 61 -3.99 3.64 -14.51
N ASP A 62 -3.64 2.50 -15.11
CA ASP A 62 -4.50 1.74 -16.02
C ASP A 62 -5.38 0.71 -15.28
N GLU A 63 -5.33 0.67 -13.95
CA GLU A 63 -6.07 -0.25 -13.07
C GLU A 63 -5.79 -1.75 -13.37
N THR A 64 -4.67 -2.07 -14.03
CA THR A 64 -4.30 -3.47 -14.32
C THR A 64 -3.47 -4.11 -13.21
N HIS A 65 -2.95 -3.32 -12.28
CA HIS A 65 -2.13 -3.80 -11.17
C HIS A 65 -2.57 -3.19 -9.84
N LEU A 66 -2.48 -4.01 -8.77
CA LEU A 66 -2.60 -3.56 -7.39
C LEU A 66 -1.23 -3.65 -6.72
N MET A 67 -0.82 -2.57 -6.08
CA MET A 67 0.35 -2.54 -5.22
C MET A 67 -0.06 -2.47 -3.76
N ILE A 68 0.59 -3.28 -2.92
CA ILE A 68 0.36 -3.30 -1.47
C ILE A 68 1.72 -3.31 -0.76
N SER A 69 1.91 -2.46 0.25
CA SER A 69 3.07 -2.53 1.11
C SER A 69 2.84 -3.48 2.28
N ASN A 70 3.86 -4.27 2.63
CA ASN A 70 3.93 -5.00 3.89
C ASN A 70 4.85 -4.27 4.85
N SER A 71 4.31 -3.86 5.99
CA SER A 71 5.03 -3.16 7.06
C SER A 71 5.29 -4.06 8.28
N GLY A 72 5.14 -5.37 8.12
CA GLY A 72 5.40 -6.39 9.12
C GLY A 72 6.89 -6.59 9.41
N ASP A 73 7.30 -7.78 9.80
CA ASP A 73 8.71 -8.07 10.10
C ASP A 73 9.60 -7.95 8.86
N VAL A 74 9.11 -8.42 7.72
CA VAL A 74 9.76 -8.23 6.42
C VAL A 74 9.10 -7.06 5.69
N LYS A 75 9.89 -6.08 5.24
CA LYS A 75 9.43 -4.86 4.57
C LYS A 75 9.53 -5.05 3.06
N TYR A 76 8.40 -5.12 2.38
CA TYR A 76 8.34 -5.25 0.93
C TYR A 76 7.11 -4.57 0.32
N LEU A 77 7.19 -4.31 -0.96
CA LEU A 77 6.08 -3.97 -1.83
C LEU A 77 5.70 -5.20 -2.63
N ARG A 78 4.44 -5.56 -2.66
CA ARG A 78 3.91 -6.68 -3.45
C ARG A 78 2.98 -6.16 -4.53
N ARG A 79 3.21 -6.58 -5.76
CA ARG A 79 2.38 -6.27 -6.91
C ARG A 79 1.55 -7.48 -7.31
N TYR A 80 0.28 -7.25 -7.61
CA TYR A 80 -0.64 -8.22 -8.19
C TYR A 80 -1.10 -7.73 -9.55
N GLU A 81 -1.38 -8.65 -10.46
CA GLU A 81 -2.15 -8.39 -11.66
C GLU A 81 -3.65 -8.44 -11.34
N ILE A 82 -4.43 -7.60 -12.00
CA ILE A 82 -5.90 -7.54 -11.85
C ILE A 82 -6.51 -7.97 -13.19
N ASP A 83 -7.35 -9.00 -13.17
CA ASP A 83 -8.09 -9.42 -14.35
C ASP A 83 -9.37 -8.59 -14.55
N LYS A 84 -10.06 -8.82 -15.68
CA LYS A 84 -11.33 -8.15 -16.01
C LYS A 84 -12.47 -8.40 -15.02
N ASN A 85 -12.35 -9.42 -14.18
CA ASN A 85 -13.31 -9.74 -13.12
C ASN A 85 -12.84 -9.23 -11.75
N LEU A 86 -11.83 -8.36 -11.71
CA LEU A 86 -11.19 -7.80 -10.52
C LEU A 86 -10.58 -8.85 -9.59
N LYS A 87 -10.15 -9.99 -10.12
CA LYS A 87 -9.42 -11.01 -9.39
C LYS A 87 -7.92 -10.73 -9.44
N LEU A 88 -7.29 -10.91 -8.28
CA LEU A 88 -5.84 -10.78 -8.14
C LEU A 88 -5.15 -12.08 -8.55
N SER A 89 -4.03 -11.93 -9.27
CA SER A 89 -3.16 -13.03 -9.71
C SER A 89 -1.70 -12.59 -9.73
N ASN A 90 -0.80 -13.55 -9.96
CA ASN A 90 0.63 -13.34 -10.15
C ASN A 90 1.28 -12.41 -9.10
N PRO A 91 1.20 -12.73 -7.79
CA PRO A 91 1.85 -11.94 -6.76
C PRO A 91 3.37 -11.97 -6.94
N ILE A 92 3.98 -10.81 -7.09
CA ILE A 92 5.44 -10.67 -7.14
C ILE A 92 5.92 -9.70 -6.06
N GLU A 93 7.07 -9.96 -5.47
CA GLU A 93 7.79 -8.98 -4.67
C GLU A 93 8.38 -7.93 -5.62
N PHE A 94 7.81 -6.74 -5.59
CA PHE A 94 8.20 -5.64 -6.47
C PHE A 94 9.46 -4.93 -5.99
N ALA A 95 9.55 -4.68 -4.69
CA ALA A 95 10.71 -4.07 -4.04
C ALA A 95 10.79 -4.49 -2.57
N ARG A 96 12.00 -4.52 -2.02
CA ARG A 96 12.26 -4.83 -0.62
C ARG A 96 13.15 -3.76 0.00
N GLN A 97 12.94 -3.50 1.29
CA GLN A 97 13.72 -2.56 2.05
C GLN A 97 14.38 -3.18 3.28
N ASN A 98 15.35 -2.46 3.83
CA ASN A 98 15.94 -2.77 5.11
C ASN A 98 14.85 -2.82 6.19
N PRO A 99 14.88 -3.77 7.14
CA PRO A 99 13.89 -3.89 8.21
C PRO A 99 13.65 -2.62 9.05
N LYS A 100 14.57 -1.66 9.05
CA LYS A 100 14.41 -0.38 9.74
C LYS A 100 13.50 0.61 9.00
N ASN A 101 13.37 0.44 7.68
CA ASN A 101 12.65 1.35 6.80
C ASN A 101 11.27 0.78 6.48
N VAL A 102 10.23 1.38 7.01
CA VAL A 102 8.86 0.94 6.81
C VAL A 102 8.28 1.61 5.58
N PHE A 103 7.76 0.82 4.66
CA PHE A 103 6.85 1.32 3.63
C PHE A 103 5.50 1.65 4.28
N ASP A 104 4.99 2.85 4.05
CA ASP A 104 3.69 3.28 4.53
C ASP A 104 2.78 3.61 3.34
N GLY A 105 2.41 4.87 3.14
CA GLY A 105 1.64 5.29 1.98
C GLY A 105 2.50 5.48 0.73
N PHE A 106 1.86 5.33 -0.43
CA PHE A 106 2.50 5.54 -1.72
C PHE A 106 1.48 5.93 -2.80
N ARG A 107 2.00 6.46 -3.93
CA ARG A 107 1.23 6.78 -5.12
C ARG A 107 2.07 6.56 -6.37
N PHE A 108 1.39 6.27 -7.46
CA PHE A 108 1.99 6.29 -8.79
C PHE A 108 1.98 7.71 -9.36
N ASP A 109 3.05 8.07 -10.06
CA ASP A 109 3.09 9.26 -10.89
C ASP A 109 2.51 8.99 -12.29
N PHE A 110 2.58 9.99 -13.17
CA PHE A 110 2.03 9.86 -14.53
C PHE A 110 2.85 8.95 -15.46
N GLU A 111 4.09 8.59 -15.06
CA GLU A 111 4.97 7.62 -15.74
C GLU A 111 4.89 6.23 -15.13
N ASP A 112 3.93 5.99 -14.19
CA ASP A 112 3.78 4.78 -13.40
C ASP A 112 4.98 4.46 -12.49
N ASN A 113 5.84 5.46 -12.16
CA ASN A 113 6.78 5.28 -11.08
C ASN A 113 6.05 5.35 -9.74
N LEU A 114 6.50 4.52 -8.80
CA LEU A 114 5.92 4.43 -7.46
C LEU A 114 6.73 5.27 -6.48
N TRP A 115 6.11 6.29 -5.91
CA TRP A 115 6.65 7.12 -4.84
C TRP A 115 6.11 6.68 -3.49
N THR A 116 6.99 6.34 -2.55
CA THR A 116 6.61 5.82 -1.22
C THR A 116 7.46 6.42 -0.12
N SER A 117 6.86 6.59 1.07
CA SER A 117 7.65 6.86 2.28
C SER A 117 8.44 5.62 2.67
N CYS A 118 9.67 5.81 3.11
CA CYS A 118 10.59 4.76 3.48
C CYS A 118 11.56 5.24 4.57
N GLY A 119 11.15 5.14 5.84
CA GLY A 119 11.95 5.63 6.95
C GLY A 119 12.05 7.16 6.98
N GLU A 120 13.26 7.71 6.80
CA GLU A 120 13.54 9.15 6.77
C GLU A 120 13.65 9.69 5.33
N SER A 121 13.02 9.02 4.37
CA SER A 121 13.06 9.41 2.97
C SER A 121 11.77 9.11 2.24
N VAL A 122 11.59 9.76 1.11
CA VAL A 122 10.63 9.38 0.07
C VAL A 122 11.42 8.77 -1.07
N VAL A 123 11.07 7.55 -1.45
CA VAL A 123 11.81 6.76 -2.46
C VAL A 123 10.95 6.55 -3.68
N CYS A 124 11.57 6.67 -4.85
CA CYS A 124 10.94 6.41 -6.14
C CYS A 124 11.44 5.09 -6.74
N TYR A 125 10.49 4.27 -7.17
CA TYR A 125 10.75 3.04 -7.91
C TYR A 125 10.15 3.13 -9.31
N ASN A 126 10.89 2.70 -10.33
CA ASN A 126 10.33 2.57 -11.68
C ASN A 126 9.43 1.33 -11.80
N THR A 127 8.82 1.15 -12.96
CA THR A 127 7.89 0.05 -13.28
C THR A 127 8.50 -1.37 -13.11
N SER A 128 9.83 -1.50 -13.11
CA SER A 128 10.54 -2.77 -12.87
C SER A 128 10.88 -3.02 -11.41
N GLY A 129 10.54 -2.11 -10.48
CA GLY A 129 10.88 -2.20 -9.07
C GLY A 129 12.32 -1.75 -8.74
N LYS A 130 13.02 -1.11 -9.70
CA LYS A 130 14.33 -0.52 -9.46
C LYS A 130 14.16 0.86 -8.84
N GLN A 131 14.83 1.12 -7.72
CA GLN A 131 14.92 2.46 -7.13
C GLN A 131 15.65 3.41 -8.09
N ILE A 132 15.02 4.53 -8.42
CA ILE A 132 15.55 5.52 -9.36
C ILE A 132 15.76 6.89 -8.73
N ASP A 133 15.11 7.20 -7.61
CA ASP A 133 15.26 8.48 -6.92
C ASP A 133 15.01 8.35 -5.42
N VAL A 134 15.55 9.31 -4.65
CA VAL A 134 15.38 9.43 -3.20
C VAL A 134 15.33 10.89 -2.81
N ILE A 135 14.33 11.26 -2.01
CA ILE A 135 14.24 12.56 -1.35
C ILE A 135 14.50 12.34 0.14
N GLU A 136 15.67 12.75 0.60
CA GLU A 136 16.01 12.70 2.02
C GLU A 136 15.21 13.74 2.81
N MET A 137 14.68 13.34 3.95
CA MET A 137 13.89 14.18 4.82
C MET A 137 14.62 14.36 6.16
N PRO A 138 14.51 15.56 6.79
CA PRO A 138 15.19 15.83 8.07
C PRO A 138 14.64 15.00 9.23
N GLU A 139 13.44 14.43 9.07
CA GLU A 139 12.76 13.62 10.08
C GLU A 139 12.06 12.42 9.41
N ARG A 140 11.67 11.44 10.23
CA ARG A 140 10.94 10.28 9.74
C ARG A 140 9.62 10.67 9.06
N VAL A 141 9.45 10.23 7.84
CA VAL A 141 8.26 10.50 7.02
C VAL A 141 7.25 9.37 7.20
N ILE A 142 6.03 9.73 7.56
CA ILE A 142 4.86 8.87 7.50
C ILE A 142 3.92 9.49 6.48
N LEU A 143 3.87 8.91 5.27
CA LEU A 143 2.95 9.36 4.24
C LEU A 143 1.66 8.55 4.33
N SER A 144 0.58 9.17 4.78
CA SER A 144 -0.77 8.62 4.60
C SER A 144 -1.28 8.92 3.19
N THR A 145 -0.85 10.04 2.60
CA THR A 145 -1.24 10.47 1.25
C THR A 145 -0.09 11.24 0.60
N LEU A 146 0.29 10.84 -0.60
CA LEU A 146 1.18 11.59 -1.48
C LEU A 146 0.36 12.25 -2.58
N MET A 147 0.45 13.57 -2.72
CA MET A 147 -0.16 14.29 -3.84
C MET A 147 0.94 14.64 -4.84
N ILE A 148 0.83 14.11 -6.06
CA ILE A 148 1.74 14.45 -7.15
C ILE A 148 1.03 15.50 -8.00
N CYS A 149 1.51 16.74 -7.93
CA CYS A 149 1.00 17.84 -8.76
C CYS A 149 1.67 17.76 -10.13
N THR A 150 0.88 17.51 -11.18
CA THR A 150 1.35 17.69 -12.54
C THR A 150 1.05 19.13 -12.96
N ASN A 151 2.08 19.94 -13.21
CA ASN A 151 1.89 21.20 -13.90
C ASN A 151 1.41 20.89 -15.32
N ARG A 152 0.10 20.93 -15.55
CA ARG A 152 -0.41 21.14 -16.89
C ARG A 152 -0.19 22.62 -17.20
N CYS A 153 0.95 22.94 -17.80
CA CYS A 153 1.05 24.17 -18.58
C CYS A 153 0.04 24.02 -19.72
N SER A 154 -1.05 24.76 -19.61
CA SER A 154 -1.99 25.00 -20.71
C SER A 154 -1.33 25.82 -21.79
#